data_522ba57b277b2cc93f138da15518cacb
#
_entry.id   522ba57b277b2cc93f138da15518cacb
#
_cell.length_a   1.000
_cell.length_b   1.000
_cell.length_c   1.000
_cell.angle_alpha   90.00
_cell.angle_beta   90.00
_cell.angle_gamma   90.00
#
_symmetry.space_group_name_H-M   'P 1'
#
loop_
_entity.id
_entity.type
_entity.pdbx_description
1 polymer ?
#
loop_
_entity_poly.entity_id
_entity_poly.type
_entity_poly.pdbx_seq_one_letter_code
_entity_poly.pdbx_strand_id
1 'polypeptide(L)'
;RSVKWETTSTTNIGIDATLLKNLTLTFDVWQRTTKDMLYPKQLPLVLGTATRPSINIGEMKNTGFDFTVGYANSALNGDFTYSADFVISHYKNELTKLTDVATDFYQGSGYREKYYTRTQTGHAFPEFFGYIVEGIFQSNEEAAAWPKAFGATGTYNKAGHFKYRDVDGNGYIDAGDRTYIG
;
A
#
# COMPACT_ATOMS: atom_id res chain seq x y z
N ARG A 1 -2.49 -23.89 -21.86
CA ARG A 1 -2.84 -23.90 -20.41
C ARG A 1 -4.25 -23.38 -20.28
N SER A 2 -5.13 -24.12 -19.61
CA SER A 2 -6.46 -23.65 -19.29
C SER A 2 -6.39 -22.59 -18.19
N VAL A 3 -7.08 -21.49 -18.38
CA VAL A 3 -7.28 -20.46 -17.35
C VAL A 3 -8.22 -21.06 -16.27
N LYS A 4 -7.87 -20.86 -15.00
CA LYS A 4 -8.69 -21.27 -13.86
C LYS A 4 -9.46 -20.09 -13.27
N TRP A 5 -10.52 -20.37 -12.54
CA TRP A 5 -11.23 -19.37 -11.76
C TRP A 5 -10.38 -18.93 -10.56
N GLU A 6 -10.42 -17.66 -10.27
CA GLU A 6 -9.89 -17.10 -9.03
C GLU A 6 -10.68 -17.64 -7.84
N THR A 7 -9.99 -17.98 -6.76
CA THR A 7 -10.59 -18.54 -5.54
C THR A 7 -10.27 -17.67 -4.35
N THR A 8 -11.30 -17.25 -3.61
CA THR A 8 -11.15 -16.50 -2.37
C THR A 8 -11.62 -17.35 -1.18
N SER A 9 -10.76 -17.44 -0.17
CA SER A 9 -11.04 -18.06 1.12
C SER A 9 -10.98 -17.01 2.22
N THR A 10 -11.99 -16.99 3.10
CA THR A 10 -12.04 -16.06 4.24
C THR A 10 -12.18 -16.86 5.53
N THR A 11 -11.38 -16.51 6.53
CA THR A 11 -11.48 -16.97 7.91
C THR A 11 -11.75 -15.77 8.79
N ASN A 12 -12.76 -15.85 9.65
CA ASN A 12 -13.13 -14.81 10.61
C ASN A 12 -13.33 -15.43 11.98
N ILE A 13 -12.87 -14.76 13.03
CA ILE A 13 -13.12 -15.10 14.42
C ILE A 13 -13.54 -13.81 15.12
N GLY A 14 -14.74 -13.81 15.70
CA GLY A 14 -15.31 -12.64 16.35
C GLY A 14 -15.90 -12.96 17.71
N ILE A 15 -16.03 -11.92 18.51
CA ILE A 15 -16.68 -11.93 19.83
C ILE A 15 -17.63 -10.74 19.88
N ASP A 16 -18.90 -11.05 20.19
CA ASP A 16 -19.92 -10.06 20.53
C ASP A 16 -20.29 -10.19 22.02
N ALA A 17 -20.27 -9.09 22.74
CA ALA A 17 -20.60 -9.06 24.15
C ALA A 17 -21.48 -7.85 24.48
N THR A 18 -22.46 -8.06 25.34
CA THR A 18 -23.23 -6.98 25.97
C THR A 18 -22.90 -6.95 27.46
N LEU A 19 -22.27 -5.88 27.89
CA LEU A 19 -21.85 -5.67 29.26
C LEU A 19 -22.74 -4.61 29.93
N LEU A 20 -23.04 -4.81 31.22
CA LEU A 20 -23.77 -3.84 32.04
C LEU A 20 -25.09 -3.34 31.42
N LYS A 21 -25.73 -4.15 30.56
CA LYS A 21 -26.96 -3.88 29.79
C LYS A 21 -26.87 -2.74 28.77
N ASN A 22 -25.91 -1.84 28.88
CA ASN A 22 -25.83 -0.59 28.15
C ASN A 22 -24.57 -0.48 27.26
N LEU A 23 -23.62 -1.39 27.45
CA LEU A 23 -22.36 -1.41 26.73
C LEU A 23 -22.32 -2.63 25.82
N THR A 24 -22.22 -2.40 24.52
CA THR A 24 -22.02 -3.43 23.52
C THR A 24 -20.59 -3.39 23.03
N LEU A 25 -20.00 -4.54 22.79
CA LEU A 25 -18.64 -4.70 22.29
C LEU A 25 -18.64 -5.76 21.20
N THR A 26 -18.09 -5.42 20.05
CA THR A 26 -17.85 -6.35 18.96
C THR A 26 -16.38 -6.29 18.58
N PHE A 27 -15.73 -7.43 18.49
CA PHE A 27 -14.35 -7.55 18.06
C PHE A 27 -14.20 -8.71 17.10
N ASP A 28 -13.76 -8.43 15.88
CA ASP A 28 -13.50 -9.39 14.81
C ASP A 28 -12.07 -9.33 14.35
N VAL A 29 -11.47 -10.51 14.12
CA VAL A 29 -10.18 -10.65 13.43
C VAL A 29 -10.41 -11.54 12.22
N TRP A 30 -9.94 -11.08 11.07
CA TRP A 30 -10.19 -11.79 9.82
C TRP A 30 -8.96 -11.90 8.93
N GLN A 31 -8.94 -12.94 8.12
CA GLN A 31 -7.98 -13.16 7.06
C GLN A 31 -8.71 -13.60 5.79
N ARG A 32 -8.40 -12.95 4.68
CA ARG A 32 -8.87 -13.32 3.34
C ARG A 32 -7.67 -13.61 2.45
N THR A 33 -7.67 -14.77 1.82
CA THR A 33 -6.64 -15.16 0.86
C THR A 33 -7.31 -15.39 -0.49
N THR A 34 -6.83 -14.68 -1.52
CA THR A 34 -7.25 -14.85 -2.91
C THR A 34 -6.12 -15.51 -3.68
N LYS A 35 -6.41 -16.63 -4.33
CA LYS A 35 -5.47 -17.44 -5.11
C LYS A 35 -5.86 -17.47 -6.57
N ASP A 36 -4.90 -17.88 -7.42
CA ASP A 36 -5.07 -18.01 -8.86
C ASP A 36 -5.55 -16.71 -9.55
N MET A 37 -5.17 -15.55 -9.01
CA MET A 37 -5.47 -14.27 -9.62
C MET A 37 -4.88 -14.19 -11.03
N LEU A 38 -5.67 -13.70 -11.98
CA LEU A 38 -5.25 -13.52 -13.36
C LEU A 38 -4.36 -12.28 -13.47
N TYR A 39 -3.14 -12.49 -13.95
CA TYR A 39 -2.21 -11.40 -14.18
C TYR A 39 -1.55 -11.51 -15.56
N PRO A 40 -1.33 -10.39 -16.28
CA PRO A 40 -0.66 -10.42 -17.58
C PRO A 40 0.80 -10.85 -17.41
N LYS A 41 1.18 -11.97 -18.04
CA LYS A 41 2.56 -12.48 -18.00
C LYS A 41 3.51 -11.50 -18.64
N GLN A 42 4.61 -11.18 -17.99
CA GLN A 42 5.70 -10.44 -18.63
C GLN A 42 6.32 -11.29 -19.71
N LEU A 43 6.45 -10.71 -20.90
CA LEU A 43 7.10 -11.35 -22.03
C LEU A 43 8.50 -10.75 -22.24
N PRO A 44 9.50 -11.56 -22.61
CA PRO A 44 10.80 -11.05 -23.00
C PRO A 44 10.68 -10.02 -24.10
N LEU A 45 11.49 -8.96 -24.06
CA LEU A 45 11.48 -7.86 -25.05
C LEU A 45 11.70 -8.35 -26.50
N VAL A 46 12.35 -9.49 -26.67
CA VAL A 46 12.56 -10.13 -27.98
C VAL A 46 11.26 -10.49 -28.71
N LEU A 47 10.14 -10.62 -27.98
CA LEU A 47 8.83 -10.90 -28.56
C LEU A 47 8.11 -9.62 -29.07
N GLY A 48 8.74 -8.45 -28.94
CA GLY A 48 8.22 -7.19 -29.44
C GLY A 48 6.88 -6.80 -28.81
N THR A 49 5.92 -6.42 -29.64
CA THR A 49 4.59 -5.93 -29.23
C THR A 49 3.54 -7.04 -29.04
N ALA A 50 3.94 -8.29 -28.85
CA ALA A 50 3.01 -9.39 -28.66
C ALA A 50 2.08 -9.14 -27.46
N THR A 51 0.78 -9.46 -27.62
CA THR A 51 -0.20 -9.35 -26.55
C THR A 51 0.18 -10.28 -25.40
N ARG A 52 0.25 -9.73 -24.19
CA ARG A 52 0.60 -10.47 -22.97
C ARG A 52 -0.56 -11.40 -22.58
N PRO A 53 -0.36 -12.72 -22.54
CA PRO A 53 -1.37 -13.64 -22.06
C PRO A 53 -1.60 -13.46 -20.57
N SER A 54 -2.86 -13.49 -20.13
CA SER A 54 -3.19 -13.57 -18.71
C SER A 54 -3.02 -15.01 -18.21
N ILE A 55 -2.37 -15.17 -17.09
CA ILE A 55 -2.14 -16.47 -16.43
C ILE A 55 -2.52 -16.39 -14.95
N ASN A 56 -2.93 -17.52 -14.40
CA ASN A 56 -3.24 -17.63 -12.97
C ASN A 56 -1.94 -17.78 -12.17
N ILE A 57 -1.44 -16.69 -11.64
CA ILE A 57 -0.16 -16.68 -10.92
C ILE A 57 -0.21 -15.87 -9.63
N GLY A 58 -1.13 -14.91 -9.51
CA GLY A 58 -1.21 -14.03 -8.35
C GLY A 58 -1.83 -14.70 -7.14
N GLU A 59 -1.28 -14.41 -5.96
CA GLU A 59 -1.89 -14.72 -4.67
C GLU A 59 -1.77 -13.49 -3.76
N MET A 60 -2.88 -13.12 -3.12
CA MET A 60 -2.98 -11.95 -2.25
C MET A 60 -3.61 -12.33 -0.92
N LYS A 61 -3.07 -11.78 0.14
CA LYS A 61 -3.54 -11.96 1.51
C LYS A 61 -3.95 -10.61 2.10
N ASN A 62 -5.16 -10.54 2.64
CA ASN A 62 -5.64 -9.42 3.42
C ASN A 62 -5.88 -9.91 4.85
N THR A 63 -5.36 -9.19 5.83
CA THR A 63 -5.59 -9.45 7.25
C THR A 63 -6.04 -8.18 7.93
N GLY A 64 -6.96 -8.28 8.86
CA GLY A 64 -7.46 -7.11 9.56
C GLY A 64 -8.18 -7.45 10.84
N PHE A 65 -8.55 -6.40 11.56
CA PHE A 65 -9.45 -6.46 12.68
C PHE A 65 -10.45 -5.31 12.63
N ASP A 66 -11.62 -5.57 13.18
CA ASP A 66 -12.69 -4.60 13.36
C ASP A 66 -13.10 -4.60 14.84
N PHE A 67 -13.18 -3.41 15.45
CA PHE A 67 -13.54 -3.23 16.83
C PHE A 67 -14.60 -2.15 16.95
N THR A 68 -15.69 -2.47 17.60
CA THR A 68 -16.79 -1.55 17.86
C THR A 68 -17.17 -1.59 19.32
N VAL A 69 -17.32 -0.42 19.94
CA VAL A 69 -17.88 -0.24 21.28
C VAL A 69 -19.05 0.72 21.17
N GLY A 70 -20.22 0.25 21.55
CA GLY A 70 -21.43 1.06 21.64
C GLY A 70 -21.87 1.23 23.08
N TYR A 71 -22.23 2.43 23.47
CA TYR A 71 -22.84 2.72 24.77
C TYR A 71 -24.15 3.47 24.57
N ALA A 72 -25.22 2.96 25.15
CA ALA A 72 -26.52 3.61 25.13
C ALA A 72 -27.12 3.66 26.53
N ASN A 73 -27.64 4.80 26.92
CA ASN A 73 -28.28 4.96 28.21
C ASN A 73 -29.40 5.99 28.18
N SER A 74 -30.20 6.03 29.25
CA SER A 74 -31.23 7.03 29.46
C SER A 74 -31.07 7.69 30.83
N ALA A 75 -31.36 8.98 30.91
CA ALA A 75 -31.36 9.81 32.11
C ALA A 75 -32.75 10.44 32.31
N LEU A 76 -32.95 11.12 33.42
CA LEU A 76 -34.18 11.84 33.73
C LEU A 76 -35.45 10.98 33.65
N ASN A 77 -35.42 9.78 34.25
CA ASN A 77 -36.52 8.81 34.22
C ASN A 77 -36.95 8.37 32.80
N GLY A 78 -36.08 8.48 31.80
CA GLY A 78 -36.34 8.12 30.39
C GLY A 78 -36.59 9.29 29.46
N ASP A 79 -36.72 10.50 29.97
CA ASP A 79 -36.97 11.68 29.13
C ASP A 79 -35.77 12.07 28.25
N PHE A 80 -34.58 11.65 28.64
CA PHE A 80 -33.36 11.89 27.84
C PHE A 80 -32.63 10.59 27.56
N THR A 81 -32.48 10.22 26.27
CA THR A 81 -31.72 9.06 25.82
C THR A 81 -30.49 9.53 25.03
N TYR A 82 -29.36 8.86 25.24
CA TYR A 82 -28.13 9.14 24.51
C TYR A 82 -27.39 7.85 24.15
N SER A 83 -26.67 7.89 23.03
CA SER A 83 -25.78 6.83 22.60
C SER A 83 -24.47 7.39 22.07
N ALA A 84 -23.43 6.61 22.19
CA ALA A 84 -22.13 6.89 21.61
C ALA A 84 -21.54 5.59 21.08
N ASP A 85 -21.04 5.62 19.85
CA ASP A 85 -20.39 4.48 19.21
C ASP A 85 -18.95 4.86 18.84
N PHE A 86 -18.02 3.99 19.18
CA PHE A 86 -16.63 4.07 18.77
C PHE A 86 -16.29 2.88 17.89
N VAL A 87 -15.80 3.15 16.67
CA VAL A 87 -15.44 2.13 15.69
C VAL A 87 -14.00 2.35 15.27
N ILE A 88 -13.20 1.29 15.28
CA ILE A 88 -11.86 1.27 14.71
C ILE A 88 -11.68 0.01 13.89
N SER A 89 -11.20 0.19 12.66
CA SER A 89 -10.85 -0.90 11.74
C SER A 89 -9.44 -0.70 11.23
N HIS A 90 -8.72 -1.79 11.11
CA HIS A 90 -7.40 -1.80 10.49
C HIS A 90 -7.27 -3.02 9.60
N TYR A 91 -6.65 -2.83 8.42
CA TYR A 91 -6.31 -3.96 7.56
C TYR A 91 -4.95 -3.77 6.90
N LYS A 92 -4.31 -4.88 6.58
CA LYS A 92 -3.09 -4.96 5.79
C LYS A 92 -3.35 -5.82 4.56
N ASN A 93 -2.99 -5.29 3.40
CA ASN A 93 -2.97 -6.01 2.14
C ASN A 93 -1.53 -6.43 1.82
N GLU A 94 -1.33 -7.66 1.36
CA GLU A 94 -0.02 -8.17 0.99
C GLU A 94 -0.14 -9.11 -0.21
N LEU A 95 0.63 -8.85 -1.25
CA LEU A 95 0.77 -9.76 -2.38
C LEU A 95 1.77 -10.85 -2.01
N THR A 96 1.29 -12.07 -1.81
CA THR A 96 2.13 -13.21 -1.35
C THR A 96 2.79 -13.93 -2.50
N LYS A 97 2.22 -13.86 -3.72
CA LYS A 97 2.81 -14.42 -4.93
C LYS A 97 2.38 -13.62 -6.17
N LEU A 98 3.31 -13.37 -7.08
CA LEU A 98 3.04 -12.69 -8.34
C LEU A 98 3.69 -13.39 -9.54
N THR A 99 4.92 -13.88 -9.35
CA THR A 99 5.70 -14.61 -10.35
C THR A 99 6.46 -15.73 -9.64
N ASP A 100 7.17 -16.55 -10.40
CA ASP A 100 8.07 -17.56 -9.82
C ASP A 100 9.41 -16.94 -9.34
N VAL A 101 9.63 -15.64 -9.65
CA VAL A 101 10.79 -14.85 -9.20
C VAL A 101 10.33 -13.76 -8.24
N ALA A 102 10.74 -13.83 -6.99
CA ALA A 102 10.28 -12.92 -5.92
C ALA A 102 10.68 -11.46 -6.15
N THR A 103 11.75 -11.20 -6.90
CA THR A 103 12.21 -9.84 -7.23
C THR A 103 11.49 -9.21 -8.41
N ASP A 104 10.70 -9.98 -9.16
CA ASP A 104 9.92 -9.46 -10.26
C ASP A 104 8.86 -8.48 -9.75
N PHE A 105 8.61 -7.47 -10.53
CA PHE A 105 7.59 -6.48 -10.24
C PHE A 105 6.87 -6.02 -11.50
N TYR A 106 5.65 -5.52 -11.31
CA TYR A 106 4.90 -4.83 -12.34
C TYR A 106 4.80 -3.35 -12.01
N GLN A 107 5.05 -2.53 -13.01
CA GLN A 107 4.85 -1.10 -12.91
C GLN A 107 3.40 -0.76 -13.26
N GLY A 108 2.78 0.05 -12.43
CA GLY A 108 1.43 0.55 -12.68
C GLY A 108 1.39 1.66 -13.72
N SER A 109 0.25 2.30 -13.84
CA SER A 109 0.08 3.46 -14.73
C SER A 109 1.02 4.59 -14.32
N GLY A 110 1.50 5.33 -15.29
CA GLY A 110 2.41 6.44 -15.07
C GLY A 110 2.20 7.56 -16.07
N TYR A 111 2.90 8.66 -15.87
CA TYR A 111 2.92 9.82 -16.75
C TYR A 111 4.36 10.14 -17.15
N ARG A 112 4.62 10.36 -18.43
CA ARG A 112 5.95 10.67 -18.98
C ARG A 112 7.02 9.66 -18.53
N GLU A 113 6.76 8.36 -18.76
CA GLU A 113 7.65 7.24 -18.41
C GLU A 113 7.94 7.06 -16.90
N LYS A 114 7.28 7.82 -16.03
CA LYS A 114 7.38 7.67 -14.58
C LYS A 114 6.16 6.94 -14.04
N TYR A 115 6.40 5.81 -13.42
CA TYR A 115 5.36 5.00 -12.78
C TYR A 115 5.25 5.41 -11.32
N TYR A 116 4.00 5.54 -10.84
CA TYR A 116 3.71 5.98 -9.47
C TYR A 116 3.40 4.82 -8.53
N THR A 117 3.15 3.65 -9.09
CA THR A 117 2.87 2.44 -8.32
C THR A 117 3.73 1.29 -8.78
N ARG A 118 4.04 0.39 -7.85
CA ARG A 118 4.72 -0.87 -8.10
C ARG A 118 3.95 -2.00 -7.42
N THR A 119 3.85 -3.12 -8.09
CA THR A 119 3.25 -4.36 -7.59
C THR A 119 4.35 -5.41 -7.51
N GLN A 120 4.68 -5.85 -6.31
CA GLN A 120 5.76 -6.81 -6.05
C GLN A 120 5.37 -7.71 -4.88
N THR A 121 5.86 -8.94 -4.88
CA THR A 121 5.67 -9.89 -3.78
C THR A 121 6.21 -9.32 -2.46
N GLY A 122 5.46 -9.47 -1.37
CA GLY A 122 5.79 -8.93 -0.05
C GLY A 122 5.29 -7.51 0.20
N HIS A 123 4.69 -6.87 -0.80
CA HIS A 123 4.17 -5.50 -0.75
C HIS A 123 2.67 -5.45 -0.94
N ALA A 124 2.06 -4.29 -0.66
CA ALA A 124 0.64 -4.05 -0.93
C ALA A 124 0.35 -4.03 -2.44
N PHE A 125 -0.91 -4.25 -2.81
CA PHE A 125 -1.36 -4.28 -4.20
C PHE A 125 -2.39 -3.19 -4.52
N PRO A 126 -2.03 -2.20 -5.36
CA PRO A 126 -0.69 -1.73 -5.68
C PRO A 126 -0.14 -0.83 -4.57
N GLU A 127 1.17 -0.71 -4.45
CA GLU A 127 1.82 0.19 -3.50
C GLU A 127 2.43 1.40 -4.21
N PHE A 128 2.38 2.58 -3.59
CA PHE A 128 3.01 3.78 -4.13
C PHE A 128 4.53 3.63 -4.13
N PHE A 129 5.14 4.02 -5.24
CA PHE A 129 6.57 3.89 -5.47
C PHE A 129 7.16 5.19 -6.02
N GLY A 130 8.02 5.81 -5.24
CA GLY A 130 8.57 7.13 -5.58
C GLY A 130 9.71 7.56 -4.68
N TYR A 131 9.98 8.85 -4.66
CA TYR A 131 11.01 9.46 -3.84
C TYR A 131 10.44 9.90 -2.49
N ILE A 132 11.18 9.70 -1.42
CA ILE A 132 10.83 10.23 -0.10
C ILE A 132 11.22 11.71 -0.07
N VAL A 133 10.27 12.57 0.27
CA VAL A 133 10.49 14.01 0.48
C VAL A 133 10.74 14.26 1.96
N GLU A 134 11.90 14.83 2.30
CA GLU A 134 12.26 15.19 3.68
C GLU A 134 11.92 16.65 4.04
N GLY A 135 11.59 17.45 3.05
CA GLY A 135 11.21 18.84 3.25
C GLY A 135 11.45 19.70 2.01
N ILE A 136 11.60 21.00 2.23
CA ILE A 136 11.86 21.99 1.19
C ILE A 136 13.14 22.73 1.59
N PHE A 137 14.06 22.95 0.63
CA PHE A 137 15.26 23.73 0.86
C PHE A 137 14.91 25.17 1.27
N GLN A 138 15.47 25.62 2.38
CA GLN A 138 15.25 26.98 2.89
C GLN A 138 16.25 27.99 2.29
N SER A 139 17.42 27.51 1.84
CA SER A 139 18.43 28.38 1.21
C SER A 139 19.17 27.62 0.09
N ASN A 140 19.89 28.39 -0.76
CA ASN A 140 20.73 27.80 -1.81
C ASN A 140 21.99 27.14 -1.25
N GLU A 141 22.49 27.59 -0.10
CA GLU A 141 23.63 27.01 0.61
C GLU A 141 23.25 25.59 1.11
N GLU A 142 22.07 25.46 1.72
CA GLU A 142 21.55 24.16 2.12
C GLU A 142 21.37 23.23 0.90
N ALA A 143 20.81 23.76 -0.18
CA ALA A 143 20.60 23.01 -1.41
C ALA A 143 21.91 22.55 -2.07
N ALA A 144 22.96 23.34 -1.98
CA ALA A 144 24.28 23.00 -2.53
C ALA A 144 25.00 21.91 -1.73
N ALA A 145 24.72 21.82 -0.42
CA ALA A 145 25.31 20.82 0.47
C ALA A 145 24.57 19.45 0.42
N TRP A 146 23.40 19.40 -0.22
CA TRP A 146 22.57 18.18 -0.31
C TRP A 146 23.00 17.31 -1.49
N PRO A 147 22.73 15.96 -1.46
CA PRO A 147 22.94 15.08 -2.60
C PRO A 147 22.35 15.65 -3.89
N LYS A 148 23.09 15.58 -4.98
CA LYS A 148 22.72 16.22 -6.26
C LYS A 148 21.55 15.49 -6.92
N ALA A 149 20.45 16.19 -7.16
CA ALA A 149 19.26 15.59 -7.74
C ALA A 149 19.29 15.58 -9.28
N PHE A 150 18.88 14.44 -9.86
CA PHE A 150 18.57 14.25 -11.28
C PHE A 150 19.68 14.62 -12.27
N GLY A 151 20.91 14.24 -11.94
CA GLY A 151 22.05 14.31 -12.83
C GLY A 151 23.18 15.24 -12.37
N ALA A 152 24.32 15.11 -13.03
CA ALA A 152 25.58 15.74 -12.66
C ALA A 152 25.59 17.30 -12.70
N THR A 153 24.58 17.92 -13.29
CA THR A 153 24.49 19.37 -13.43
C THR A 153 24.05 20.11 -12.18
N GLY A 154 23.45 19.38 -11.20
CA GLY A 154 23.05 19.93 -9.91
C GLY A 154 22.04 21.11 -9.97
N THR A 155 21.36 21.29 -11.09
CA THR A 155 20.50 22.46 -11.32
C THR A 155 19.13 22.34 -10.63
N TYR A 156 18.77 21.15 -10.16
CA TYR A 156 17.48 20.94 -9.49
C TYR A 156 17.48 21.50 -8.07
N ASN A 157 18.55 21.28 -7.30
CA ASN A 157 18.63 21.70 -5.91
C ASN A 157 18.71 23.22 -5.79
N LYS A 158 17.63 23.84 -5.31
CA LYS A 158 17.51 25.29 -5.10
C LYS A 158 16.56 25.54 -3.93
N ALA A 159 16.69 26.70 -3.30
CA ALA A 159 15.72 27.18 -2.33
C ALA A 159 14.28 27.08 -2.89
N GLY A 160 13.37 26.55 -2.11
CA GLY A 160 11.97 26.31 -2.50
C GLY A 160 11.70 24.99 -3.23
N HIS A 161 12.71 24.20 -3.59
CA HIS A 161 12.55 22.87 -4.16
C HIS A 161 12.49 21.78 -3.08
N PHE A 162 11.94 20.61 -3.42
CA PHE A 162 11.89 19.48 -2.50
C PHE A 162 13.27 18.90 -2.23
N LYS A 163 13.50 18.55 -0.97
CA LYS A 163 14.64 17.74 -0.52
C LYS A 163 14.25 16.26 -0.61
N TYR A 164 14.89 15.55 -1.50
CA TYR A 164 14.69 14.10 -1.61
C TYR A 164 15.74 13.36 -0.80
N ARG A 165 15.34 12.22 -0.21
CA ARG A 165 16.25 11.35 0.52
C ARG A 165 17.11 10.57 -0.47
N ASP A 166 18.41 10.54 -0.19
CA ASP A 166 19.37 9.61 -0.77
C ASP A 166 19.21 8.26 -0.04
N VAL A 167 18.55 7.31 -0.68
CA VAL A 167 18.18 6.03 -0.05
C VAL A 167 19.34 5.04 -0.09
N ASP A 168 20.12 5.03 -1.16
CA ASP A 168 21.26 4.13 -1.35
C ASP A 168 22.60 4.71 -0.86
N GLY A 169 22.63 6.00 -0.49
CA GLY A 169 23.80 6.68 0.08
C GLY A 169 24.91 6.96 -0.92
N ASN A 170 24.59 7.03 -2.22
CA ASN A 170 25.59 7.26 -3.28
C ASN A 170 25.96 8.73 -3.48
N GLY A 171 25.28 9.67 -2.81
CA GLY A 171 25.50 11.11 -2.91
C GLY A 171 24.77 11.79 -4.08
N TYR A 172 23.89 11.07 -4.75
CA TYR A 172 23.05 11.56 -5.83
C TYR A 172 21.59 11.18 -5.59
N ILE A 173 20.66 11.95 -6.11
CA ILE A 173 19.24 11.57 -6.14
C ILE A 173 18.91 11.15 -7.57
N ASP A 174 18.72 9.86 -7.77
CA ASP A 174 18.46 9.27 -9.07
C ASP A 174 17.37 8.17 -9.02
N ALA A 175 17.27 7.32 -10.02
CA ALA A 175 16.26 6.27 -10.07
C ALA A 175 16.44 5.20 -8.99
N GLY A 176 17.65 5.06 -8.42
CA GLY A 176 17.98 4.13 -7.32
C GLY A 176 17.31 4.51 -6.01
N ASP A 177 17.02 5.82 -5.80
CA ASP A 177 16.42 6.35 -4.58
C ASP A 177 14.90 6.22 -4.52
N ARG A 178 14.30 5.66 -5.56
CA ARG A 178 12.87 5.39 -5.53
C ARG A 178 12.59 4.17 -4.66
N THR A 179 11.67 4.31 -3.75
CA THR A 179 11.28 3.27 -2.80
C THR A 179 9.76 3.24 -2.59
N TYR A 180 9.28 2.28 -1.82
CA TYR A 180 7.87 2.22 -1.41
C TYR A 180 7.58 3.31 -0.39
N ILE A 181 6.48 4.05 -0.60
CA ILE A 181 6.12 5.26 0.16
C ILE A 181 4.68 5.23 0.69
N GLY A 182 3.99 4.08 0.62
CA GLY A 182 2.60 3.91 1.04
C GLY A 182 2.42 2.89 2.12
#